data_6464dc27450ef552c296bd2f706fa98d
#
_entry.id   6464dc27450ef552c296bd2f706fa98d
#
_cell.length_a   1.000
_cell.length_b   1.000
_cell.length_c   1.000
_cell.angle_alpha   90.00
_cell.angle_beta   90.00
_cell.angle_gamma   90.00
#
_symmetry.space_group_name_H-M   'P 1'
#
loop_
_entity.id
_entity.type
_entity.pdbx_description
1 polymer ?
#
loop_
_entity_poly.entity_id
_entity_poly.type
_entity_poly.pdbx_seq_one_letter_code
_entity_poly.pdbx_strand_id
1 'polypeptide(L)'
;MTGKFVLLLAAMLALFLGQAQAQRCLPGMKGVQLMADMVDGFYCGKDRNDTGFAFGLAVSTYAKGGNKWVSGIEIMRRYYPYRNTRIPSEQYTAEGGYYYNFFSDPGKNVFLNIGASGLMGYETVNGGKGLLFDGAVLKKHESFIYGGAVTLEAETYLSDKVVLLLRLRKRVLWGSAAKHFHTQYGLGIKYIL
;
A
#
# COMPACT_ATOMS: atom_id res chain seq x y z
N MET A 1 12.04 18.50 -25.71
CA MET A 1 10.67 18.24 -25.15
C MET A 1 10.64 18.24 -23.62
N THR A 2 11.73 18.07 -22.94
CA THR A 2 11.84 18.00 -21.45
C THR A 2 11.52 19.33 -20.72
N GLY A 3 11.91 20.49 -21.27
CA GLY A 3 11.69 21.77 -20.59
C GLY A 3 10.21 22.17 -20.44
N LYS A 4 9.35 21.85 -21.42
CA LYS A 4 7.91 22.14 -21.34
C LYS A 4 7.19 21.28 -20.30
N PHE A 5 7.66 20.04 -20.09
CA PHE A 5 7.10 19.12 -19.09
C PHE A 5 7.46 19.57 -17.66
N VAL A 6 8.69 20.05 -17.48
CA VAL A 6 9.15 20.61 -16.19
C VAL A 6 8.40 21.89 -15.85
N LEU A 7 8.15 22.75 -16.84
CA LEU A 7 7.39 23.99 -16.65
C LEU A 7 5.91 23.70 -16.33
N LEU A 8 5.31 22.70 -16.94
CA LEU A 8 3.93 22.27 -16.65
C LEU A 8 3.82 21.67 -15.24
N LEU A 9 4.82 20.87 -14.84
CA LEU A 9 4.90 20.31 -13.50
C LEU A 9 5.10 21.40 -12.43
N ALA A 10 5.96 22.38 -12.71
CA ALA A 10 6.20 23.54 -11.83
C ALA A 10 4.97 24.44 -11.74
N ALA A 11 4.25 24.66 -12.85
CA ALA A 11 2.99 25.43 -12.86
C ALA A 11 1.88 24.68 -12.11
N MET A 12 1.76 23.36 -12.25
CA MET A 12 0.85 22.57 -11.41
C MET A 12 1.22 22.66 -9.91
N LEU A 13 2.49 22.56 -9.56
CA LEU A 13 2.91 22.75 -8.17
C LEU A 13 2.60 24.17 -7.64
N ALA A 14 2.79 25.20 -8.47
CA ALA A 14 2.52 26.60 -8.09
C ALA A 14 1.02 26.88 -7.88
N LEU A 15 0.12 26.21 -8.59
CA LEU A 15 -1.33 26.34 -8.40
C LEU A 15 -1.81 25.78 -7.04
N PHE A 16 -1.04 24.90 -6.41
CA PHE A 16 -1.36 24.36 -5.09
C PHE A 16 -0.85 25.22 -3.90
N LEU A 17 -0.04 26.26 -4.14
CA LEU A 17 0.53 27.11 -3.09
C LEU A 17 -0.41 28.19 -2.54
N GLY A 18 -1.60 28.33 -3.10
CA GLY A 18 -2.50 29.46 -2.81
C GLY A 18 -3.76 29.16 -1.98
N GLN A 19 -3.86 28.00 -1.32
CA GLN A 19 -5.07 27.68 -0.56
C GLN A 19 -4.96 28.09 0.91
N ALA A 20 -6.02 28.74 1.41
CA ALA A 20 -6.19 29.11 2.81
C ALA A 20 -5.82 27.96 3.75
N GLN A 21 -5.11 28.28 4.86
CA GLN A 21 -4.71 27.32 5.88
C GLN A 21 -5.94 26.66 6.53
N ALA A 22 -6.52 25.67 5.86
CA ALA A 22 -7.47 24.79 6.51
C ALA A 22 -6.74 24.02 7.61
N GLN A 23 -7.37 23.89 8.78
CA GLN A 23 -6.83 23.07 9.87
C GLN A 23 -6.86 21.61 9.45
N ARG A 24 -5.73 21.11 8.89
CA ARG A 24 -5.59 19.73 8.39
C ARG A 24 -5.01 18.83 9.48
N CYS A 25 -5.33 17.55 9.44
CA CYS A 25 -4.86 16.53 10.38
C CYS A 25 -5.22 16.84 11.85
N LEU A 26 -6.42 17.36 12.11
CA LEU A 26 -6.89 17.57 13.48
C LEU A 26 -7.08 16.23 14.20
N PRO A 27 -6.76 16.18 15.51
CA PRO A 27 -7.06 15.00 16.31
C PRO A 27 -8.54 14.62 16.24
N GLY A 28 -8.81 13.34 15.98
CA GLY A 28 -10.16 12.80 15.82
C GLY A 28 -10.71 12.85 14.39
N MET A 29 -10.09 13.58 13.45
CA MET A 29 -10.47 13.50 12.04
C MET A 29 -10.27 12.08 11.52
N LYS A 30 -11.21 11.64 10.69
CA LYS A 30 -11.17 10.32 10.05
C LYS A 30 -11.05 10.47 8.54
N GLY A 31 -10.42 9.50 7.91
CA GLY A 31 -10.36 9.41 6.46
C GLY A 31 -10.45 7.97 5.99
N VAL A 32 -11.13 7.76 4.90
CA VAL A 32 -11.18 6.47 4.20
C VAL A 32 -10.17 6.53 3.05
N GLN A 33 -9.33 5.51 2.94
CA GLN A 33 -8.28 5.46 1.93
C GLN A 33 -8.37 4.19 1.09
N LEU A 34 -8.19 4.38 -0.22
CA LEU A 34 -8.04 3.32 -1.20
C LEU A 34 -6.59 3.30 -1.67
N MET A 35 -5.98 2.12 -1.71
CA MET A 35 -4.59 1.93 -2.14
C MET A 35 -4.53 0.92 -3.27
N ALA A 36 -3.63 1.18 -4.21
CA ALA A 36 -3.23 0.24 -5.26
C ALA A 36 -1.70 0.14 -5.26
N ASP A 37 -1.18 -1.05 -5.04
CA ASP A 37 0.25 -1.28 -4.89
C ASP A 37 0.77 -2.30 -5.91
N MET A 38 1.99 -2.09 -6.37
CA MET A 38 2.80 -3.09 -7.04
C MET A 38 3.66 -3.82 -6.01
N VAL A 39 3.75 -5.14 -6.13
CA VAL A 39 4.43 -6.00 -5.16
C VAL A 39 5.65 -6.64 -5.78
N ASP A 40 6.81 -6.50 -5.09
CA ASP A 40 8.11 -7.07 -5.43
C ASP A 40 8.64 -6.70 -6.83
N GLY A 41 8.25 -5.53 -7.34
CA GLY A 41 8.77 -4.96 -8.58
C GLY A 41 7.74 -4.17 -9.36
N PHE A 42 8.22 -3.41 -10.34
CA PHE A 42 7.36 -2.68 -11.26
C PHE A 42 6.94 -3.61 -12.40
N TYR A 43 5.68 -3.55 -12.78
CA TYR A 43 5.10 -4.37 -13.86
C TYR A 43 5.62 -4.00 -15.27
N CYS A 44 6.67 -3.16 -15.35
CA CYS A 44 7.29 -2.68 -16.57
C CYS A 44 8.60 -3.44 -16.85
N GLY A 45 8.53 -4.55 -17.60
CA GLY A 45 9.74 -5.25 -18.03
C GLY A 45 9.49 -6.69 -18.51
N LYS A 46 10.54 -7.30 -19.09
CA LYS A 46 10.53 -8.68 -19.58
C LYS A 46 10.46 -9.75 -18.47
N ASP A 47 10.89 -9.41 -17.25
CA ASP A 47 10.94 -10.32 -16.11
C ASP A 47 9.68 -10.21 -15.24
N ARG A 48 8.55 -10.71 -15.78
CA ARG A 48 7.25 -10.75 -15.08
C ARG A 48 7.13 -11.90 -14.06
N ASN A 49 8.24 -12.53 -13.70
CA ASN A 49 8.16 -13.86 -13.07
C ASN A 49 7.81 -13.84 -11.57
N ASP A 50 7.90 -12.70 -10.88
CA ASP A 50 7.71 -12.65 -9.43
C ASP A 50 6.92 -11.43 -8.95
N THR A 51 6.35 -10.63 -9.87
CA THR A 51 5.61 -9.42 -9.54
C THR A 51 4.15 -9.70 -9.27
N GLY A 52 3.55 -8.92 -8.37
CA GLY A 52 2.15 -8.97 -8.02
C GLY A 52 1.55 -7.58 -7.91
N PHE A 53 0.28 -7.55 -7.57
CA PHE A 53 -0.45 -6.34 -7.25
C PHE A 53 -1.25 -6.54 -5.97
N ALA A 54 -1.53 -5.44 -5.28
CA ALA A 54 -2.40 -5.44 -4.12
C ALA A 54 -3.37 -4.26 -4.17
N PHE A 55 -4.56 -4.47 -3.61
CA PHE A 55 -5.56 -3.43 -3.39
C PHE A 55 -5.94 -3.41 -1.93
N GLY A 56 -5.95 -2.22 -1.35
CA GLY A 56 -6.25 -2.01 0.05
C GLY A 56 -7.36 -0.98 0.26
N LEU A 57 -8.16 -1.23 1.29
CA LEU A 57 -9.13 -0.30 1.84
C LEU A 57 -8.81 -0.12 3.32
N ALA A 58 -8.66 1.12 3.77
CA ALA A 58 -8.38 1.39 5.18
C ALA A 58 -9.07 2.66 5.67
N VAL A 59 -9.22 2.74 7.00
CA VAL A 59 -9.66 3.92 7.73
C VAL A 59 -8.49 4.45 8.53
N SER A 60 -8.24 5.73 8.42
CA SER A 60 -7.27 6.45 9.23
C SER A 60 -7.99 7.35 10.23
N THR A 61 -7.47 7.40 11.47
CA THR A 61 -7.93 8.33 12.51
C THR A 61 -6.74 9.14 12.97
N TYR A 62 -6.79 10.45 12.77
CA TYR A 62 -5.70 11.34 13.13
C TYR A 62 -5.60 11.55 14.64
N ALA A 63 -4.37 11.57 15.14
CA ALA A 63 -4.01 11.89 16.51
C ALA A 63 -3.29 13.25 16.57
N LYS A 64 -2.80 13.63 17.74
CA LYS A 64 -2.03 14.87 17.90
C LYS A 64 -0.76 14.87 17.05
N GLY A 65 -0.39 16.03 16.53
CA GLY A 65 0.87 16.22 15.77
C GLY A 65 0.85 15.66 14.35
N GLY A 66 -0.32 15.36 13.76
CA GLY A 66 -0.43 14.76 12.42
C GLY A 66 -0.20 13.25 12.39
N ASN A 67 0.05 12.64 13.55
CA ASN A 67 0.10 11.19 13.69
C ASN A 67 -1.25 10.56 13.40
N LYS A 68 -1.31 9.26 13.10
CA LYS A 68 -2.57 8.58 12.82
C LYS A 68 -2.53 7.10 13.15
N TRP A 69 -3.67 6.57 13.52
CA TRP A 69 -3.97 5.14 13.50
C TRP A 69 -4.55 4.77 12.15
N VAL A 70 -4.14 3.64 11.61
CA VAL A 70 -4.66 3.10 10.35
C VAL A 70 -5.10 1.68 10.61
N SER A 71 -6.33 1.36 10.18
CA SER A 71 -6.87 0.00 10.21
C SER A 71 -7.50 -0.31 8.87
N GLY A 72 -7.21 -1.47 8.31
CA GLY A 72 -7.67 -1.79 6.97
C GLY A 72 -7.60 -3.26 6.60
N ILE A 73 -7.98 -3.51 5.36
CA ILE A 73 -7.89 -4.81 4.71
C ILE A 73 -7.16 -4.65 3.38
N GLU A 74 -6.43 -5.68 2.99
CA GLU A 74 -5.69 -5.71 1.73
C GLU A 74 -5.85 -7.09 1.08
N ILE A 75 -6.06 -7.08 -0.23
CA ILE A 75 -6.05 -8.26 -1.08
C ILE A 75 -4.81 -8.16 -1.95
N MET A 76 -3.91 -9.14 -1.89
CA MET A 76 -2.71 -9.22 -2.70
C MET A 76 -2.75 -10.46 -3.57
N ARG A 77 -2.44 -10.29 -4.85
CA ARG A 77 -2.34 -11.40 -5.81
C ARG A 77 -0.95 -11.41 -6.45
N ARG A 78 -0.33 -12.59 -6.44
CA ARG A 78 0.97 -12.85 -7.05
C ARG A 78 0.94 -14.09 -7.91
N TYR A 79 1.90 -14.17 -8.85
CA TYR A 79 2.04 -15.31 -9.74
C TYR A 79 3.43 -15.91 -9.58
N TYR A 80 3.49 -17.19 -9.26
CA TYR A 80 4.74 -17.93 -9.18
C TYR A 80 4.95 -18.75 -10.46
N PRO A 81 6.14 -18.65 -11.09
CA PRO A 81 6.43 -19.46 -12.25
C PRO A 81 6.53 -20.94 -11.85
N TYR A 82 5.85 -21.81 -12.56
CA TYR A 82 5.92 -23.25 -12.41
C TYR A 82 5.90 -23.91 -13.78
N ARG A 83 7.06 -24.47 -14.23
CA ARG A 83 7.25 -25.00 -15.61
C ARG A 83 6.80 -23.96 -16.65
N ASN A 84 5.82 -24.32 -17.50
CA ASN A 84 5.29 -23.45 -18.55
C ASN A 84 4.03 -22.67 -18.12
N THR A 85 3.65 -22.69 -16.85
CA THR A 85 2.46 -22.02 -16.32
C THR A 85 2.78 -21.16 -15.11
N ARG A 86 1.79 -20.43 -14.61
CA ARG A 86 1.90 -19.58 -13.43
C ARG A 86 0.86 -20.00 -12.41
N ILE A 87 1.29 -20.22 -11.17
CA ILE A 87 0.41 -20.58 -10.06
C ILE A 87 0.05 -19.27 -9.34
N PRO A 88 -1.26 -18.93 -9.27
CA PRO A 88 -1.69 -17.77 -8.50
C PRO A 88 -1.60 -18.04 -7.00
N SER A 89 -1.10 -17.06 -6.25
CA SER A 89 -1.19 -16.98 -4.79
C SER A 89 -1.94 -15.71 -4.44
N GLU A 90 -2.96 -15.85 -3.61
CA GLU A 90 -3.80 -14.76 -3.11
C GLU A 90 -3.66 -14.68 -1.60
N GLN A 91 -3.48 -13.47 -1.11
CA GLN A 91 -3.40 -13.19 0.32
C GLN A 91 -4.46 -12.15 0.68
N TYR A 92 -5.23 -12.46 1.71
CA TYR A 92 -6.25 -11.59 2.30
C TYR A 92 -5.75 -11.23 3.69
N THR A 93 -5.41 -9.97 3.91
CA THR A 93 -4.83 -9.51 5.17
C THR A 93 -5.64 -8.38 5.77
N ALA A 94 -5.82 -8.43 7.09
CA ALA A 94 -6.24 -7.29 7.90
C ALA A 94 -5.01 -6.66 8.54
N GLU A 95 -5.03 -5.34 8.68
CA GLU A 95 -3.94 -4.59 9.30
C GLU A 95 -4.44 -3.61 10.35
N GLY A 96 -3.58 -3.37 11.35
CA GLY A 96 -3.73 -2.28 12.30
C GLY A 96 -2.37 -1.72 12.64
N GLY A 97 -2.20 -0.40 12.55
CA GLY A 97 -0.90 0.22 12.75
C GLY A 97 -0.97 1.67 13.17
N TYR A 98 0.18 2.16 13.60
CA TYR A 98 0.39 3.55 13.98
C TYR A 98 1.41 4.20 13.06
N TYR A 99 1.09 5.41 12.60
CA TYR A 99 1.92 6.20 11.70
C TYR A 99 2.33 7.48 12.42
N TYR A 100 3.63 7.68 12.53
CA TYR A 100 4.25 8.86 13.10
C TYR A 100 4.54 9.87 11.98
N ASN A 101 4.07 11.09 12.14
CA ASN A 101 4.39 12.20 11.25
C ASN A 101 5.74 12.79 11.66
N PHE A 102 6.76 12.62 10.83
CA PHE A 102 8.10 13.14 11.10
C PHE A 102 8.41 14.43 10.32
N PHE A 103 7.61 14.74 9.31
CA PHE A 103 7.76 15.98 8.54
C PHE A 103 6.39 16.46 8.05
N SER A 104 6.18 17.77 8.15
CA SER A 104 5.06 18.46 7.49
C SER A 104 5.54 19.81 6.99
N ASP A 105 5.11 20.20 5.79
CA ASP A 105 5.42 21.50 5.25
C ASP A 105 4.71 22.62 6.06
N PRO A 106 5.20 23.87 6.01
CA PRO A 106 4.58 25.01 6.71
C PRO A 106 3.12 25.26 6.30
N GLY A 107 2.80 24.98 5.02
CA GLY A 107 1.45 25.13 4.49
C GLY A 107 0.50 23.98 4.83
N LYS A 108 0.99 22.93 5.52
CA LYS A 108 0.21 21.73 5.86
C LYS A 108 -0.41 21.03 4.64
N ASN A 109 0.26 21.11 3.49
CA ASN A 109 -0.17 20.45 2.26
C ASN A 109 0.48 19.08 2.09
N VAL A 110 1.71 18.91 2.60
CA VAL A 110 2.49 17.68 2.49
C VAL A 110 2.86 17.17 3.89
N PHE A 111 2.63 15.87 4.10
CA PHE A 111 2.99 15.17 5.34
C PHE A 111 3.78 13.92 4.99
N LEU A 112 4.92 13.71 5.66
CA LEU A 112 5.69 12.47 5.55
C LEU A 112 5.55 11.68 6.85
N ASN A 113 5.13 10.44 6.69
CA ASN A 113 4.81 9.55 7.80
C ASN A 113 5.65 8.27 7.72
N ILE A 114 6.10 7.79 8.87
CA ILE A 114 6.62 6.44 9.02
C ILE A 114 5.68 5.65 9.91
N GLY A 115 5.26 4.47 9.44
CA GLY A 115 4.29 3.63 10.14
C GLY A 115 4.83 2.23 10.43
N ALA A 116 4.34 1.68 11.53
CA ALA A 116 4.49 0.26 11.84
C ALA A 116 3.10 -0.34 12.02
N SER A 117 2.86 -1.51 11.42
CA SER A 117 1.57 -2.20 11.49
C SER A 117 1.74 -3.69 11.73
N GLY A 118 0.79 -4.27 12.48
CA GLY A 118 0.58 -5.71 12.58
C GLY A 118 -0.34 -6.18 11.45
N LEU A 119 -0.08 -7.36 10.94
CA LEU A 119 -0.81 -7.99 9.85
C LEU A 119 -1.27 -9.38 10.28
N MET A 120 -2.50 -9.74 9.92
CA MET A 120 -3.01 -11.10 10.05
C MET A 120 -3.91 -11.42 8.86
N GLY A 121 -3.94 -12.66 8.44
CA GLY A 121 -4.74 -13.00 7.28
C GLY A 121 -4.64 -14.46 6.86
N TYR A 122 -5.02 -14.67 5.63
CA TYR A 122 -5.14 -15.97 5.01
C TYR A 122 -4.53 -15.96 3.61
N GLU A 123 -3.76 -16.98 3.31
CA GLU A 123 -3.16 -17.20 2.00
C GLU A 123 -3.79 -18.41 1.35
N THR A 124 -4.13 -18.30 0.08
CA THR A 124 -4.56 -19.42 -0.76
C THR A 124 -3.70 -19.48 -2.02
N VAL A 125 -3.22 -20.66 -2.33
CA VAL A 125 -2.41 -20.95 -3.53
C VAL A 125 -3.22 -21.83 -4.47
N ASN A 126 -3.17 -21.53 -5.77
CA ASN A 126 -3.91 -22.27 -6.81
C ASN A 126 -5.43 -22.30 -6.55
N GLY A 127 -6.00 -21.24 -5.94
CA GLY A 127 -7.42 -21.20 -5.60
C GLY A 127 -7.85 -22.28 -4.60
N GLY A 128 -6.98 -22.70 -3.68
CA GLY A 128 -7.24 -23.73 -2.70
C GLY A 128 -7.15 -25.18 -3.25
N LYS A 129 -6.77 -25.34 -4.51
CA LYS A 129 -6.64 -26.67 -5.12
C LYS A 129 -5.26 -27.25 -4.85
N GLY A 130 -5.20 -28.34 -4.10
CA GLY A 130 -3.92 -29.03 -3.79
C GLY A 130 -3.32 -29.77 -4.99
N LEU A 131 -4.10 -30.07 -6.03
CA LEU A 131 -3.64 -30.77 -7.23
C LEU A 131 -3.31 -29.78 -8.36
N LEU A 132 -2.13 -29.89 -8.92
CA LEU A 132 -1.72 -29.14 -10.10
C LEU A 132 -2.13 -29.86 -11.39
N PHE A 133 -2.09 -29.16 -12.53
CA PHE A 133 -2.46 -29.67 -13.84
C PHE A 133 -1.62 -30.87 -14.31
N ASP A 134 -0.41 -31.05 -13.77
CA ASP A 134 0.53 -32.12 -14.08
C ASP A 134 0.48 -33.28 -13.06
N GLY A 135 -0.50 -33.29 -12.15
CA GLY A 135 -0.65 -34.30 -11.11
C GLY A 135 0.22 -34.10 -9.88
N ALA A 136 1.04 -33.03 -9.83
CA ALA A 136 1.82 -32.70 -8.64
C ALA A 136 0.91 -32.16 -7.52
N VAL A 137 1.23 -32.50 -6.27
CA VAL A 137 0.44 -32.11 -5.08
C VAL A 137 1.14 -30.97 -4.35
N LEU A 138 0.43 -29.87 -4.14
CA LEU A 138 0.86 -28.78 -3.29
C LEU A 138 0.68 -29.16 -1.81
N LYS A 139 1.77 -29.24 -1.05
CA LYS A 139 1.73 -29.59 0.38
C LYS A 139 1.02 -28.52 1.24
N LYS A 140 1.12 -27.23 0.85
CA LYS A 140 0.48 -26.09 1.50
C LYS A 140 -0.25 -25.26 0.46
N HIS A 141 -1.55 -25.41 0.33
CA HIS A 141 -2.40 -24.67 -0.59
C HIS A 141 -3.24 -23.61 0.13
N GLU A 142 -3.32 -23.72 1.46
CA GLU A 142 -4.01 -22.79 2.34
C GLU A 142 -3.22 -22.63 3.64
N SER A 143 -3.07 -21.41 4.12
CA SER A 143 -2.40 -21.15 5.39
C SER A 143 -2.84 -19.84 6.03
N PHE A 144 -2.89 -19.86 7.36
CA PHE A 144 -2.99 -18.63 8.14
C PHE A 144 -1.64 -17.92 8.11
N ILE A 145 -1.66 -16.62 7.84
CA ILE A 145 -0.48 -15.77 7.78
C ILE A 145 -0.59 -14.65 8.81
N TYR A 146 0.53 -14.29 9.41
CA TYR A 146 0.62 -13.18 10.35
C TYR A 146 1.99 -12.51 10.22
N GLY A 147 2.07 -11.27 10.66
CA GLY A 147 3.35 -10.57 10.55
C GLY A 147 3.26 -9.09 10.86
N GLY A 148 4.18 -8.34 10.26
CA GLY A 148 4.25 -6.91 10.42
C GLY A 148 4.72 -6.21 9.16
N ALA A 149 4.51 -4.90 9.13
CA ALA A 149 5.00 -4.06 8.06
C ALA A 149 5.55 -2.73 8.59
N VAL A 150 6.57 -2.24 7.91
CA VAL A 150 7.04 -0.86 8.04
C VAL A 150 6.69 -0.12 6.77
N THR A 151 6.13 1.08 6.91
CA THR A 151 5.60 1.86 5.81
C THR A 151 6.15 3.28 5.87
N LEU A 152 6.68 3.77 4.75
CA LEU A 152 6.89 5.20 4.50
C LEU A 152 5.73 5.68 3.63
N GLU A 153 5.08 6.75 4.05
CA GLU A 153 3.94 7.31 3.34
C GLU A 153 4.06 8.82 3.23
N ALA A 154 3.86 9.31 2.01
CA ALA A 154 3.71 10.74 1.74
C ALA A 154 2.24 11.03 1.46
N GLU A 155 1.68 11.99 2.16
CA GLU A 155 0.33 12.53 1.96
C GLU A 155 0.43 13.92 1.34
N THR A 156 -0.28 14.12 0.23
CA THR A 156 -0.37 15.43 -0.41
C THR A 156 -1.83 15.81 -0.55
N TYR A 157 -2.23 16.89 0.12
CA TYR A 157 -3.58 17.41 0.06
C TYR A 157 -3.83 18.08 -1.29
N LEU A 158 -4.73 17.51 -2.10
CA LEU A 158 -5.20 18.11 -3.34
C LEU A 158 -6.34 19.09 -3.07
N SER A 159 -7.13 18.82 -2.03
CA SER A 159 -8.16 19.70 -1.48
C SER A 159 -8.32 19.42 0.01
N ASP A 160 -9.21 20.12 0.69
CA ASP A 160 -9.45 19.91 2.13
C ASP A 160 -9.98 18.49 2.45
N LYS A 161 -10.57 17.82 1.47
CA LYS A 161 -11.15 16.48 1.63
C LYS A 161 -10.42 15.38 0.87
N VAL A 162 -9.63 15.73 -0.14
CA VAL A 162 -8.98 14.75 -1.02
C VAL A 162 -7.47 14.81 -0.85
N VAL A 163 -6.90 13.68 -0.49
CA VAL A 163 -5.46 13.53 -0.24
C VAL A 163 -4.92 12.44 -1.17
N LEU A 164 -3.86 12.77 -1.88
CA LEU A 164 -3.07 11.80 -2.64
C LEU A 164 -2.08 11.12 -1.69
N LEU A 165 -1.97 9.80 -1.79
CA LEU A 165 -1.05 8.98 -1.02
C LEU A 165 0.01 8.36 -1.92
N LEU A 166 1.27 8.45 -1.51
CA LEU A 166 2.39 7.67 -2.03
C LEU A 166 2.89 6.78 -0.90
N ARG A 167 3.02 5.48 -1.17
CA ARG A 167 3.41 4.50 -0.15
C ARG A 167 4.57 3.63 -0.62
N LEU A 168 5.56 3.50 0.26
CA LEU A 168 6.60 2.49 0.18
C LEU A 168 6.50 1.63 1.44
N ARG A 169 6.26 0.33 1.27
CA ARG A 169 6.04 -0.59 2.38
C ARG A 169 6.94 -1.82 2.27
N LYS A 170 7.53 -2.22 3.37
CA LYS A 170 8.19 -3.51 3.51
C LYS A 170 7.46 -4.34 4.56
N ARG A 171 7.00 -5.53 4.17
CA ARG A 171 6.24 -6.43 5.04
C ARG A 171 6.96 -7.75 5.22
N VAL A 172 6.80 -8.32 6.41
CA VAL A 172 7.30 -9.63 6.78
C VAL A 172 6.12 -10.47 7.23
N LEU A 173 5.94 -11.63 6.60
CA LEU A 173 4.84 -12.54 6.89
C LEU A 173 5.38 -13.92 7.25
N TRP A 174 4.91 -14.45 8.35
CA TRP A 174 5.11 -15.85 8.76
C TRP A 174 3.87 -16.67 8.43
N GLY A 175 4.07 -17.98 8.26
CA GLY A 175 3.00 -18.91 7.86
C GLY A 175 2.78 -19.01 6.36
N SER A 176 3.29 -18.08 5.55
CA SER A 176 3.19 -18.13 4.10
C SER A 176 3.87 -19.37 3.51
N ALA A 177 3.28 -19.91 2.46
CA ALA A 177 3.84 -21.03 1.69
C ALA A 177 5.04 -20.63 0.81
N ALA A 178 5.25 -19.32 0.61
CA ALA A 178 6.26 -18.77 -0.28
C ALA A 178 7.22 -17.83 0.47
N LYS A 179 7.59 -16.69 -0.15
CA LYS A 179 8.53 -15.72 0.44
C LYS A 179 7.93 -15.02 1.65
N HIS A 180 8.76 -14.79 2.67
CA HIS A 180 8.37 -14.08 3.89
C HIS A 180 8.41 -12.56 3.73
N PHE A 181 9.29 -12.04 2.85
CA PHE A 181 9.51 -10.60 2.67
C PHE A 181 8.89 -10.12 1.37
N HIS A 182 8.13 -9.03 1.46
CA HIS A 182 7.53 -8.38 0.31
C HIS A 182 7.74 -6.87 0.40
N THR A 183 8.07 -6.28 -0.75
CA THR A 183 8.17 -4.83 -0.92
C THR A 183 6.99 -4.35 -1.78
N GLN A 184 6.30 -3.33 -1.32
CA GLN A 184 5.16 -2.75 -2.03
C GLN A 184 5.43 -1.28 -2.33
N TYR A 185 5.06 -0.86 -3.54
CA TYR A 185 5.09 0.52 -4.01
C TYR A 185 3.67 0.89 -4.40
N GLY A 186 3.08 1.86 -3.74
CA GLY A 186 1.66 2.14 -3.89
C GLY A 186 1.33 3.59 -4.12
N LEU A 187 0.21 3.76 -4.80
CA LEU A 187 -0.52 5.00 -4.95
C LEU A 187 -1.91 4.84 -4.34
N GLY A 188 -2.41 5.89 -3.74
CA GLY A 188 -3.74 5.86 -3.16
C GLY A 188 -4.40 7.21 -3.10
N ILE A 189 -5.68 7.18 -2.80
CA ILE A 189 -6.49 8.36 -2.55
C ILE A 189 -7.16 8.18 -1.18
N LYS A 190 -7.12 9.24 -0.38
CA LYS A 190 -7.83 9.33 0.90
C LYS A 190 -8.88 10.42 0.82
N TYR A 191 -10.06 10.12 1.30
CA TYR A 191 -11.14 11.07 1.49
C TYR A 191 -11.32 11.34 2.98
N ILE A 192 -11.24 12.61 3.37
CA ILE A 192 -11.42 13.07 4.75
C ILE A 192 -12.91 13.29 5.00
N LEU A 193 -13.38 12.73 6.11
CA LEU A 193 -14.79 12.75 6.53
C LEU A 193 -15.10 13.98 7.38
#